data_96851af1e588a0929f3c100f625248cc
#
_entry.id   96851af1e588a0929f3c100f625248cc
#
_cell.length_a   1.000
_cell.length_b   1.000
_cell.length_c   1.000
_cell.angle_alpha   90.00
_cell.angle_beta   90.00
_cell.angle_gamma   90.00
#
_symmetry.space_group_name_H-M   'P 1'
#
loop_
_entity.id
_entity.type
_entity.pdbx_description
1 polymer ?
#
loop_
_entity_poly.entity_id
_entity_poly.type
_entity_poly.pdbx_seq_one_letter_code
_entity_poly.pdbx_strand_id
1 'polypeptide(L)'
;MSLDDFARYPLMFGPSPVHRLDRLSAHLGGATVWAKREDCNCGLAYGGNKVRKLEYLVPDALARGATHLVSIGGVQSNHTRQVAAVAAKLGLKARLVQESWVDWPDPLNDRVGNIMLSRIMGARVELVEAGFGIGVKSSWERALEEVRAEGGVPYPIPAGASDHPLGGLGFANWAYEVQQQERELGVFFDTIIVCSVTGSTHAGMIAGFAGQDRPRRVLGIDASAKIDETRAQVAKIARNTAALIGLGRDLRDEEITVLDGWAGDYYGIPVQSTLDAIRLVGSLEGMIVDPVYEGKSMAGLIDLVRGGEIGKESNVLYAHLGGQPALNAYSALFRH
;
A
#
# COMPACT_ATOMS: atom_id res chain seq x y z
N MET A 1 6.91 11.03 22.18
CA MET A 1 5.52 10.59 21.91
C MET A 1 5.55 9.11 21.61
N SER A 2 4.48 8.39 21.92
CA SER A 2 4.29 7.00 21.50
C SER A 2 3.21 6.95 20.41
N LEU A 3 3.02 5.80 19.79
CA LEU A 3 1.95 5.63 18.81
C LEU A 3 0.54 5.85 19.43
N ASP A 4 0.39 5.53 20.72
CA ASP A 4 -0.86 5.68 21.47
C ASP A 4 -1.26 7.15 21.72
N ASP A 5 -0.33 8.10 21.53
CA ASP A 5 -0.62 9.53 21.64
C ASP A 5 -1.38 10.08 20.42
N PHE A 6 -1.50 9.29 19.36
CA PHE A 6 -2.20 9.69 18.13
C PHE A 6 -3.63 9.15 18.10
N ALA A 7 -4.58 10.06 17.91
CA ALA A 7 -5.98 9.66 17.72
C ALA A 7 -6.13 8.76 16.50
N ARG A 8 -6.94 7.71 16.64
CA ARG A 8 -7.24 6.74 15.58
C ARG A 8 -8.76 6.60 15.42
N TYR A 9 -9.24 6.68 14.17
CA TYR A 9 -10.63 6.43 13.84
C TYR A 9 -10.81 4.95 13.42
N PRO A 10 -11.71 4.17 14.06
CA PRO A 10 -11.84 2.74 13.76
C PRO A 10 -12.51 2.51 12.40
N LEU A 11 -11.74 2.13 11.40
CA LEU A 11 -12.23 1.79 10.06
C LEU A 11 -12.16 0.29 9.77
N MET A 12 -11.27 -0.42 10.43
CA MET A 12 -11.04 -1.85 10.25
C MET A 12 -11.96 -2.71 11.14
N PHE A 13 -12.10 -3.98 10.79
CA PHE A 13 -12.83 -4.95 11.60
C PHE A 13 -12.05 -5.45 12.84
N GLY A 14 -10.78 -5.15 12.91
CA GLY A 14 -9.82 -5.61 13.90
C GLY A 14 -8.47 -5.89 13.26
N PRO A 15 -7.61 -6.68 13.89
CA PRO A 15 -6.35 -7.11 13.30
C PRO A 15 -6.59 -7.84 11.97
N SER A 16 -5.80 -7.50 10.93
CA SER A 16 -5.94 -8.21 9.66
C SER A 16 -5.47 -9.67 9.79
N PRO A 17 -6.11 -10.63 9.10
CA PRO A 17 -5.78 -12.03 9.22
C PRO A 17 -4.34 -12.35 8.82
N VAL A 18 -3.73 -13.32 9.52
CA VAL A 18 -2.44 -13.94 9.15
C VAL A 18 -2.66 -15.43 8.98
N HIS A 19 -2.18 -15.99 7.87
CA HIS A 19 -2.24 -17.43 7.62
C HIS A 19 -1.04 -17.91 6.79
N ARG A 20 -0.73 -19.21 6.89
CA ARG A 20 0.32 -19.84 6.09
C ARG A 20 -0.15 -20.02 4.64
N LEU A 21 0.81 -19.93 3.73
CA LEU A 21 0.67 -20.29 2.33
C LEU A 21 1.37 -21.65 2.13
N ASP A 22 0.69 -22.73 2.54
CA ASP A 22 1.31 -24.06 2.65
C ASP A 22 1.73 -24.64 1.30
N ARG A 23 0.87 -24.49 0.28
CA ARG A 23 1.17 -25.02 -1.06
C ARG A 23 2.24 -24.19 -1.76
N LEU A 24 2.26 -22.89 -1.56
CA LEU A 24 3.31 -22.01 -2.07
C LEU A 24 4.65 -22.33 -1.39
N SER A 25 4.68 -22.48 -0.07
CA SER A 25 5.88 -22.86 0.69
C SER A 25 6.45 -24.18 0.20
N ALA A 26 5.59 -25.22 0.04
CA ALA A 26 5.99 -26.52 -0.47
C ALA A 26 6.50 -26.44 -1.93
N HIS A 27 5.85 -25.63 -2.78
CA HIS A 27 6.26 -25.44 -4.18
C HIS A 27 7.63 -24.77 -4.31
N LEU A 28 7.92 -23.81 -3.44
CA LEU A 28 9.21 -23.10 -3.43
C LEU A 28 10.34 -23.96 -2.84
N GLY A 29 10.01 -24.93 -2.00
CA GLY A 29 10.99 -25.88 -1.41
C GLY A 29 11.99 -25.22 -0.47
N GLY A 30 11.64 -24.06 0.11
CA GLY A 30 12.50 -23.25 0.96
C GLY A 30 11.78 -22.74 2.20
N ALA A 31 11.78 -21.43 2.38
CA ALA A 31 11.18 -20.74 3.51
C ALA A 31 9.69 -21.05 3.71
N THR A 32 9.21 -20.95 4.94
CA THR A 32 7.78 -20.97 5.25
C THR A 32 7.18 -19.60 4.97
N VAL A 33 6.27 -19.51 4.00
CA VAL A 33 5.62 -18.27 3.61
C VAL A 33 4.27 -18.13 4.29
N TRP A 34 4.03 -16.93 4.82
CA TRP A 34 2.78 -16.51 5.44
C TRP A 34 2.26 -15.28 4.73
N ALA A 35 0.96 -15.05 4.75
CA ALA A 35 0.34 -13.83 4.25
C ALA A 35 -0.39 -13.07 5.36
N LYS A 36 -0.15 -11.75 5.46
CA LYS A 36 -0.97 -10.85 6.26
C LYS A 36 -1.89 -10.07 5.33
N ARG A 37 -3.19 -10.25 5.51
CA ARG A 37 -4.25 -9.98 4.54
C ARG A 37 -4.87 -8.60 4.72
N GLU A 38 -4.20 -7.54 4.20
CA GLU A 38 -4.79 -6.20 4.18
C GLU A 38 -5.94 -6.07 3.18
N ASP A 39 -6.02 -6.95 2.20
CA ASP A 39 -7.13 -7.06 1.26
C ASP A 39 -8.47 -7.48 1.93
N CYS A 40 -8.40 -8.04 3.14
CA CYS A 40 -9.55 -8.45 3.94
C CYS A 40 -9.67 -7.67 5.25
N ASN A 41 -9.04 -6.51 5.40
CA ASN A 41 -8.95 -5.78 6.67
C ASN A 41 -10.23 -5.04 7.07
N CYS A 42 -11.11 -4.74 6.14
CA CYS A 42 -12.37 -4.06 6.40
C CYS A 42 -13.38 -4.23 5.26
N GLY A 43 -14.64 -3.82 5.51
CA GLY A 43 -15.71 -3.82 4.52
C GLY A 43 -15.78 -2.60 3.59
N LEU A 44 -14.83 -1.66 3.69
CA LEU A 44 -14.84 -0.43 2.90
C LEU A 44 -14.32 -0.68 1.49
N ALA A 45 -15.23 -0.92 0.54
CA ALA A 45 -14.94 -1.11 -0.87
C ALA A 45 -13.70 -2.02 -1.12
N TYR A 46 -13.74 -3.23 -0.58
CA TYR A 46 -12.68 -4.26 -0.64
C TYR A 46 -11.41 -3.95 0.18
N GLY A 47 -11.43 -3.02 1.12
CA GLY A 47 -10.31 -2.78 2.01
C GLY A 47 -9.00 -2.38 1.34
N GLY A 48 -7.90 -2.74 1.98
CA GLY A 48 -6.54 -2.49 1.50
C GLY A 48 -5.71 -1.62 2.45
N ASN A 49 -4.43 -1.56 2.18
CA ASN A 49 -3.42 -0.92 3.04
C ASN A 49 -3.67 0.56 3.37
N LYS A 50 -4.35 1.31 2.49
CA LYS A 50 -4.59 2.74 2.71
C LYS A 50 -5.59 3.00 3.83
N VAL A 51 -6.47 2.05 4.13
CA VAL A 51 -7.41 2.17 5.26
C VAL A 51 -6.66 2.39 6.58
N ARG A 52 -5.56 1.65 6.83
CA ARG A 52 -4.73 1.86 8.04
C ARG A 52 -4.16 3.27 8.16
N LYS A 53 -3.77 3.86 7.04
CA LYS A 53 -3.27 5.24 7.02
C LYS A 53 -4.40 6.21 7.30
N LEU A 54 -5.55 6.00 6.66
CA LEU A 54 -6.74 6.84 6.81
C LEU A 54 -7.29 6.80 8.25
N GLU A 55 -7.12 5.72 9.00
CA GLU A 55 -7.47 5.67 10.42
C GLU A 55 -6.78 6.77 11.25
N TYR A 56 -5.57 7.20 10.87
CA TYR A 56 -4.85 8.29 11.54
C TYR A 56 -5.08 9.66 10.90
N LEU A 57 -5.40 9.71 9.61
CA LEU A 57 -5.69 10.98 8.92
C LEU A 57 -7.10 11.50 9.22
N VAL A 58 -8.06 10.61 9.42
CA VAL A 58 -9.47 10.98 9.66
C VAL A 58 -9.65 11.84 10.92
N PRO A 59 -9.08 11.53 12.08
CA PRO A 59 -9.22 12.40 13.26
C PRO A 59 -8.69 13.81 13.02
N ASP A 60 -7.58 13.96 12.32
CA ASP A 60 -7.00 15.26 11.97
C ASP A 60 -7.91 16.01 10.98
N ALA A 61 -8.45 15.31 9.99
CA ALA A 61 -9.40 15.90 9.03
C ALA A 61 -10.66 16.43 9.74
N LEU A 62 -11.24 15.63 10.62
CA LEU A 62 -12.44 16.01 11.38
C LEU A 62 -12.17 17.17 12.33
N ALA A 63 -11.02 17.16 13.02
CA ALA A 63 -10.62 18.26 13.91
C ALA A 63 -10.41 19.58 13.19
N ARG A 64 -10.04 19.55 11.90
CA ARG A 64 -9.93 20.73 11.02
C ARG A 64 -11.26 21.14 10.37
N GLY A 65 -12.35 20.48 10.69
CA GLY A 65 -13.67 20.77 10.10
C GLY A 65 -13.74 20.45 8.60
N ALA A 66 -12.97 19.47 8.12
CA ALA A 66 -12.96 19.11 6.70
C ALA A 66 -14.36 18.70 6.21
N THR A 67 -14.75 19.22 5.05
CA THR A 67 -15.96 18.84 4.33
C THR A 67 -15.66 17.92 3.15
N HIS A 68 -14.41 17.95 2.69
CA HIS A 68 -13.95 17.17 1.54
C HIS A 68 -12.62 16.50 1.85
N LEU A 69 -12.49 15.21 1.49
CA LEU A 69 -11.21 14.56 1.34
C LEU A 69 -10.74 14.73 -0.12
N VAL A 70 -9.60 15.37 -0.31
CA VAL A 70 -9.07 15.66 -1.65
C VAL A 70 -7.80 14.88 -1.89
N SER A 71 -7.80 14.01 -2.90
CA SER A 71 -6.66 13.12 -3.16
C SER A 71 -6.37 12.93 -4.65
N ILE A 72 -5.23 12.29 -4.93
CA ILE A 72 -4.69 12.06 -6.27
C ILE A 72 -4.15 10.64 -6.43
N GLY A 73 -4.22 10.11 -7.63
CA GLY A 73 -3.64 8.83 -8.02
C GLY A 73 -3.77 8.55 -9.51
N GLY A 74 -3.27 7.42 -9.97
CA GLY A 74 -3.53 6.94 -11.32
C GLY A 74 -4.99 6.53 -11.52
N VAL A 75 -5.41 6.29 -12.77
CA VAL A 75 -6.79 5.91 -13.13
C VAL A 75 -7.29 4.71 -12.31
N GLN A 76 -6.47 3.68 -12.14
CA GLN A 76 -6.78 2.51 -11.32
C GLN A 76 -6.18 2.57 -9.91
N SER A 77 -6.20 3.75 -9.29
CA SER A 77 -5.63 3.94 -7.95
C SER A 77 -6.45 3.26 -6.85
N ASN A 78 -5.85 2.28 -6.19
CA ASN A 78 -6.39 1.68 -4.96
C ASN A 78 -6.50 2.71 -3.82
N HIS A 79 -5.63 3.72 -3.82
CA HIS A 79 -5.64 4.78 -2.81
C HIS A 79 -6.87 5.66 -2.91
N THR A 80 -7.14 6.24 -4.09
CA THR A 80 -8.30 7.13 -4.29
C THR A 80 -9.61 6.41 -4.05
N ARG A 81 -9.73 5.12 -4.42
CA ARG A 81 -10.90 4.30 -4.09
C ARG A 81 -11.11 4.20 -2.57
N GLN A 82 -10.06 3.96 -1.79
CA GLN A 82 -10.16 3.87 -0.33
C GLN A 82 -10.48 5.23 0.30
N VAL A 83 -9.95 6.34 -0.25
CA VAL A 83 -10.32 7.70 0.17
C VAL A 83 -11.82 7.95 -0.09
N ALA A 84 -12.33 7.58 -1.27
CA ALA A 84 -13.76 7.68 -1.57
C ALA A 84 -14.62 6.89 -0.58
N ALA A 85 -14.22 5.65 -0.27
CA ALA A 85 -14.94 4.79 0.67
C ALA A 85 -15.00 5.38 2.08
N VAL A 86 -13.89 5.93 2.55
CA VAL A 86 -13.82 6.57 3.86
C VAL A 86 -14.64 7.86 3.88
N ALA A 87 -14.56 8.69 2.84
CA ALA A 87 -15.38 9.90 2.74
C ALA A 87 -16.88 9.56 2.78
N ALA A 88 -17.33 8.57 1.99
CA ALA A 88 -18.72 8.13 1.99
C ALA A 88 -19.17 7.63 3.36
N LYS A 89 -18.34 6.83 4.05
CA LYS A 89 -18.64 6.33 5.41
C LYS A 89 -18.81 7.46 6.44
N LEU A 90 -18.05 8.54 6.28
CA LEU A 90 -18.04 9.68 7.22
C LEU A 90 -19.06 10.77 6.86
N GLY A 91 -19.79 10.65 5.75
CA GLY A 91 -20.67 11.70 5.24
C GLY A 91 -19.91 12.92 4.69
N LEU A 92 -18.62 12.75 4.38
CA LEU A 92 -17.79 13.75 3.71
C LEU A 92 -17.87 13.57 2.20
N LYS A 93 -17.51 14.64 1.45
CA LYS A 93 -17.35 14.55 0.01
C LYS A 93 -15.92 14.08 -0.34
N ALA A 94 -15.77 13.40 -1.48
CA ALA A 94 -14.47 13.06 -2.05
C ALA A 94 -14.27 13.81 -3.36
N ARG A 95 -13.14 14.55 -3.49
CA ARG A 95 -12.65 15.16 -4.73
C ARG A 95 -11.37 14.45 -5.14
N LEU A 96 -11.41 13.72 -6.24
CA LEU A 96 -10.32 12.85 -6.67
C LEU A 96 -9.79 13.30 -8.03
N VAL A 97 -8.48 13.47 -8.12
CA VAL A 97 -7.75 13.66 -9.37
C VAL A 97 -7.14 12.32 -9.76
N GLN A 98 -7.46 11.85 -10.95
CA GLN A 98 -6.90 10.61 -11.49
C GLN A 98 -6.15 10.90 -12.78
N GLU A 99 -4.82 10.78 -12.70
CA GLU A 99 -3.92 11.05 -13.81
C GLU A 99 -3.64 9.77 -14.62
N SER A 100 -3.39 9.92 -15.91
CA SER A 100 -3.04 8.84 -16.84
C SER A 100 -1.59 8.36 -16.65
N TRP A 101 -1.23 7.98 -15.41
CA TRP A 101 0.13 7.55 -15.06
C TRP A 101 0.61 6.30 -15.78
N VAL A 102 -0.33 5.49 -16.26
CA VAL A 102 -0.06 4.24 -16.96
C VAL A 102 -0.57 4.37 -18.37
N ASP A 103 0.31 4.22 -19.34
CA ASP A 103 -0.07 4.10 -20.76
C ASP A 103 -0.60 2.68 -20.99
N TRP A 104 -1.90 2.51 -20.65
CA TRP A 104 -2.58 1.25 -20.76
C TRP A 104 -3.71 1.34 -21.80
N PRO A 105 -3.58 0.68 -22.96
CA PRO A 105 -4.46 0.90 -24.11
C PRO A 105 -5.85 0.24 -23.98
N ASP A 106 -6.17 -0.40 -22.86
CA ASP A 106 -7.48 -1.03 -22.68
C ASP A 106 -8.59 0.05 -22.57
N PRO A 107 -9.59 0.04 -23.46
CA PRO A 107 -10.66 1.04 -23.47
C PRO A 107 -11.57 0.98 -22.23
N LEU A 108 -11.43 -0.04 -21.39
CA LEU A 108 -12.16 -0.17 -20.14
C LEU A 108 -11.42 0.45 -18.95
N ASN A 109 -10.16 0.88 -19.12
CA ASN A 109 -9.32 1.34 -18.03
C ASN A 109 -9.96 2.45 -17.14
N ASP A 110 -10.73 3.35 -17.75
CA ASP A 110 -11.42 4.44 -17.05
C ASP A 110 -12.89 4.14 -16.66
N ARG A 111 -13.34 2.89 -16.82
CA ARG A 111 -14.75 2.48 -16.65
C ARG A 111 -14.99 1.37 -15.65
N VAL A 112 -13.96 0.59 -15.31
CA VAL A 112 -14.06 -0.58 -14.44
C VAL A 112 -13.18 -0.43 -13.21
N GLY A 113 -13.26 -1.37 -12.29
CA GLY A 113 -12.34 -1.46 -11.15
C GLY A 113 -12.40 -0.26 -10.20
N ASN A 114 -11.26 0.24 -9.80
CA ASN A 114 -11.14 1.27 -8.76
C ASN A 114 -11.88 2.57 -9.10
N ILE A 115 -11.78 3.05 -10.33
CA ILE A 115 -12.43 4.31 -10.74
C ILE A 115 -13.96 4.18 -10.75
N MET A 116 -14.49 3.04 -11.21
CA MET A 116 -15.92 2.74 -11.15
C MET A 116 -16.43 2.75 -9.71
N LEU A 117 -15.72 2.08 -8.80
CA LEU A 117 -16.07 2.03 -7.39
C LEU A 117 -16.04 3.43 -6.75
N SER A 118 -15.04 4.26 -7.09
CA SER A 118 -14.99 5.64 -6.61
C SER A 118 -16.21 6.45 -7.04
N ARG A 119 -16.65 6.31 -8.28
CA ARG A 119 -17.88 6.96 -8.80
C ARG A 119 -19.15 6.44 -8.12
N ILE A 120 -19.27 5.13 -7.89
CA ILE A 120 -20.40 4.51 -7.17
C ILE A 120 -20.52 5.10 -5.76
N MET A 121 -19.40 5.37 -5.09
CA MET A 121 -19.36 5.98 -3.76
C MET A 121 -19.59 7.50 -3.75
N GLY A 122 -19.93 8.09 -4.90
CA GLY A 122 -20.27 9.52 -5.02
C GLY A 122 -19.06 10.46 -5.09
N ALA A 123 -17.86 9.94 -5.34
CA ALA A 123 -16.68 10.79 -5.50
C ALA A 123 -16.78 11.63 -6.79
N ARG A 124 -16.45 12.93 -6.71
CA ARG A 124 -16.18 13.76 -7.88
C ARG A 124 -14.79 13.43 -8.42
N VAL A 125 -14.74 12.75 -9.55
CA VAL A 125 -13.51 12.27 -10.20
C VAL A 125 -13.20 13.13 -11.41
N GLU A 126 -11.97 13.64 -11.48
CA GLU A 126 -11.42 14.34 -12.65
C GLU A 126 -10.32 13.45 -13.27
N LEU A 127 -10.39 13.26 -14.57
CA LEU A 127 -9.33 12.60 -15.35
C LEU A 127 -8.40 13.67 -15.90
N VAL A 128 -7.10 13.49 -15.70
CA VAL A 128 -6.06 14.42 -16.16
C VAL A 128 -4.98 13.64 -16.92
N GLU A 129 -4.59 14.12 -18.08
CA GLU A 129 -3.44 13.57 -18.80
C GLU A 129 -2.14 14.04 -18.15
N ALA A 130 -1.40 13.12 -17.54
CA ALA A 130 -0.10 13.38 -16.95
C ALA A 130 0.66 12.07 -16.71
N GLY A 131 1.96 12.12 -16.86
CA GLY A 131 2.82 10.96 -16.60
C GLY A 131 3.01 10.67 -15.10
N PHE A 132 3.44 9.43 -14.80
CA PHE A 132 3.75 9.00 -13.46
C PHE A 132 4.89 9.82 -12.83
N GLY A 133 4.72 10.20 -11.57
CA GLY A 133 5.74 10.86 -10.75
C GLY A 133 5.35 10.86 -9.28
N ILE A 134 6.35 10.73 -8.41
CA ILE A 134 6.21 10.82 -6.96
C ILE A 134 6.35 12.30 -6.58
N GLY A 135 5.40 12.84 -5.82
CA GLY A 135 5.45 14.22 -5.34
C GLY A 135 4.15 15.01 -5.55
N VAL A 136 4.22 16.31 -5.28
CA VAL A 136 3.09 17.24 -5.42
C VAL A 136 2.80 17.49 -6.90
N LYS A 137 1.52 17.52 -7.26
CA LYS A 137 1.03 17.74 -8.62
C LYS A 137 0.13 18.96 -8.68
N SER A 138 0.33 19.79 -9.70
CA SER A 138 -0.48 21.01 -9.91
C SER A 138 -1.97 20.73 -10.11
N SER A 139 -2.32 19.58 -10.70
CA SER A 139 -3.69 19.10 -10.85
C SER A 139 -4.38 18.90 -9.49
N TRP A 140 -3.66 18.37 -8.52
CA TRP A 140 -4.17 18.16 -7.16
C TRP A 140 -4.27 19.47 -6.38
N GLU A 141 -3.28 20.37 -6.52
CA GLU A 141 -3.35 21.72 -5.92
C GLU A 141 -4.55 22.49 -6.45
N ARG A 142 -4.80 22.45 -7.77
CA ARG A 142 -6.00 23.04 -8.37
C ARG A 142 -7.29 22.47 -7.77
N ALA A 143 -7.38 21.17 -7.58
CA ALA A 143 -8.56 20.54 -6.97
C ALA A 143 -8.80 20.99 -5.52
N LEU A 144 -7.75 21.28 -4.75
CA LEU A 144 -7.85 21.87 -3.41
C LEU A 144 -8.41 23.27 -3.47
N GLU A 145 -7.93 24.12 -4.41
CA GLU A 145 -8.42 25.48 -4.59
C GLU A 145 -9.88 25.54 -5.08
N GLU A 146 -10.27 24.62 -5.99
CA GLU A 146 -11.67 24.50 -6.42
C GLU A 146 -12.61 24.24 -5.24
N VAL A 147 -12.26 23.31 -4.36
CA VAL A 147 -13.06 23.03 -3.16
C VAL A 147 -13.18 24.26 -2.25
N ARG A 148 -12.09 25.03 -2.09
CA ARG A 148 -12.13 26.29 -1.31
C ARG A 148 -13.03 27.33 -1.96
N ALA A 149 -12.92 27.50 -3.28
CA ALA A 149 -13.73 28.44 -4.04
C ALA A 149 -15.24 28.09 -3.99
N GLU A 150 -15.57 26.82 -3.86
CA GLU A 150 -16.94 26.31 -3.66
C GLU A 150 -17.44 26.45 -2.19
N GLY A 151 -16.64 27.05 -1.31
CA GLY A 151 -16.97 27.23 0.11
C GLY A 151 -16.75 25.96 0.97
N GLY A 152 -16.07 24.96 0.45
CA GLY A 152 -15.70 23.75 1.18
C GLY A 152 -14.38 23.91 1.95
N VAL A 153 -14.16 23.00 2.89
CA VAL A 153 -12.91 22.84 3.64
C VAL A 153 -12.20 21.59 3.14
N PRO A 154 -11.20 21.70 2.24
CA PRO A 154 -10.49 20.53 1.73
C PRO A 154 -9.48 19.99 2.74
N TYR A 155 -9.45 18.68 2.94
CA TYR A 155 -8.36 18.00 3.63
C TYR A 155 -7.42 17.36 2.59
N PRO A 156 -6.16 17.82 2.51
CA PRO A 156 -5.24 17.37 1.49
C PRO A 156 -4.66 15.99 1.82
N ILE A 157 -4.87 15.02 0.95
CA ILE A 157 -4.29 13.67 1.06
C ILE A 157 -3.42 13.42 -0.17
N PRO A 158 -2.08 13.46 -0.06
CA PRO A 158 -1.19 13.21 -1.19
C PRO A 158 -1.29 11.76 -1.68
N ALA A 159 -0.70 11.46 -2.83
CA ALA A 159 -0.71 10.12 -3.42
C ALA A 159 -0.25 9.05 -2.41
N GLY A 160 -1.08 8.01 -2.25
CA GLY A 160 -0.82 6.95 -1.28
C GLY A 160 -0.84 7.37 0.20
N ALA A 161 -1.25 8.60 0.52
CA ALA A 161 -1.09 9.26 1.82
C ALA A 161 0.39 9.32 2.28
N SER A 162 1.34 9.27 1.35
CA SER A 162 2.73 8.99 1.67
C SER A 162 3.50 10.19 2.19
N ASP A 163 3.37 11.35 1.56
CA ASP A 163 4.02 12.58 2.03
C ASP A 163 3.17 13.35 3.08
N HIS A 164 2.15 12.69 3.64
CA HIS A 164 1.41 13.22 4.76
C HIS A 164 2.19 12.96 6.07
N PRO A 165 2.29 13.94 7.00
CA PRO A 165 3.03 13.75 8.25
C PRO A 165 2.64 12.49 9.03
N LEU A 166 1.35 12.14 9.04
CA LEU A 166 0.81 10.95 9.73
C LEU A 166 0.79 9.68 8.87
N GLY A 167 1.26 9.75 7.61
CA GLY A 167 1.09 8.68 6.62
C GLY A 167 1.75 7.35 6.97
N GLY A 168 2.82 7.36 7.78
CA GLY A 168 3.52 6.16 8.22
C GLY A 168 2.89 5.47 9.44
N LEU A 169 2.08 6.18 10.25
CA LEU A 169 1.58 5.68 11.52
C LEU A 169 0.75 4.40 11.41
N GLY A 170 -0.08 4.29 10.37
CA GLY A 170 -0.90 3.10 10.14
C GLY A 170 -0.08 1.81 9.99
N PHE A 171 1.12 1.92 9.43
CA PHE A 171 2.01 0.76 9.27
C PHE A 171 3.06 0.63 10.38
N ALA A 172 3.32 1.65 11.18
CA ALA A 172 3.95 1.49 12.48
C ALA A 172 3.05 0.68 13.42
N ASN A 173 1.74 0.97 13.44
CA ASN A 173 0.75 0.18 14.17
C ASN A 173 0.64 -1.27 13.65
N TRP A 174 0.72 -1.46 12.32
CA TRP A 174 0.76 -2.79 11.72
C TRP A 174 1.93 -3.63 12.25
N ALA A 175 3.10 -3.03 12.43
CA ALA A 175 4.26 -3.72 12.97
C ALA A 175 4.03 -4.18 14.43
N TYR A 176 3.36 -3.38 15.25
CA TYR A 176 2.99 -3.78 16.62
C TYR A 176 1.91 -4.88 16.62
N GLU A 177 0.95 -4.81 15.70
CA GLU A 177 -0.04 -5.87 15.49
C GLU A 177 0.61 -7.19 15.09
N VAL A 178 1.60 -7.17 14.19
CA VAL A 178 2.37 -8.36 13.80
C VAL A 178 3.06 -8.99 15.00
N GLN A 179 3.69 -8.20 15.88
CA GLN A 179 4.33 -8.73 17.08
C GLN A 179 3.33 -9.42 18.02
N GLN A 180 2.12 -8.90 18.13
CA GLN A 180 1.07 -9.53 18.92
C GLN A 180 0.67 -10.87 18.29
N GLN A 181 0.45 -10.89 16.97
CA GLN A 181 0.11 -12.11 16.23
C GLN A 181 1.24 -13.15 16.26
N GLU A 182 2.51 -12.73 16.24
CA GLU A 182 3.64 -13.64 16.42
C GLU A 182 3.58 -14.39 17.76
N ARG A 183 3.24 -13.69 18.85
CA ARG A 183 3.07 -14.31 20.18
C ARG A 183 1.91 -15.30 20.19
N GLU A 184 0.80 -14.96 19.56
CA GLU A 184 -0.39 -15.82 19.47
C GLU A 184 -0.17 -17.05 18.61
N LEU A 185 0.58 -16.92 17.51
CA LEU A 185 0.90 -18.00 16.57
C LEU A 185 2.09 -18.85 17.00
N GLY A 186 2.91 -18.37 17.95
CA GLY A 186 4.15 -19.03 18.34
C GLY A 186 5.23 -18.99 17.24
N VAL A 187 5.21 -17.99 16.36
CA VAL A 187 6.13 -17.84 15.24
C VAL A 187 6.82 -16.47 15.28
N PHE A 188 8.02 -16.38 14.75
CA PHE A 188 8.70 -15.12 14.50
C PHE A 188 8.94 -14.97 13.00
N PHE A 189 8.47 -13.86 12.43
CA PHE A 189 8.73 -13.52 11.02
C PHE A 189 10.05 -12.78 10.91
N ASP A 190 11.11 -13.48 10.53
CA ASP A 190 12.44 -12.91 10.36
C ASP A 190 12.58 -12.04 9.11
N THR A 191 11.68 -12.22 8.15
CA THR A 191 11.66 -11.49 6.88
C THR A 191 10.24 -11.06 6.54
N ILE A 192 10.08 -9.76 6.27
CA ILE A 192 8.83 -9.16 5.78
C ILE A 192 9.03 -8.78 4.32
N ILE A 193 8.12 -9.15 3.43
CA ILE A 193 8.10 -8.71 2.03
C ILE A 193 6.92 -7.76 1.82
N VAL A 194 7.20 -6.60 1.26
CA VAL A 194 6.19 -5.56 1.00
C VAL A 194 6.41 -4.87 -0.34
N CYS A 195 5.34 -4.59 -1.09
CA CYS A 195 5.41 -3.76 -2.28
C CYS A 195 5.68 -2.29 -1.92
N SER A 196 6.59 -1.64 -2.64
CA SER A 196 7.00 -0.25 -2.40
C SER A 196 6.90 0.60 -3.66
N VAL A 197 6.23 1.76 -3.55
CA VAL A 197 6.16 2.82 -4.57
C VAL A 197 6.25 4.19 -3.90
N THR A 198 5.15 4.72 -3.35
CA THR A 198 5.12 6.01 -2.65
C THR A 198 5.64 5.95 -1.21
N GLY A 199 5.94 4.78 -0.68
CA GLY A 199 6.83 4.52 0.44
C GLY A 199 6.20 4.42 1.83
N SER A 200 5.10 5.08 2.18
CA SER A 200 4.67 5.17 3.60
C SER A 200 4.21 3.83 4.22
N THR A 201 3.77 2.86 3.44
CA THR A 201 3.48 1.50 3.92
C THR A 201 4.76 0.85 4.44
N HIS A 202 5.76 0.75 3.59
CA HIS A 202 7.07 0.18 3.89
C HIS A 202 7.79 0.96 5.02
N ALA A 203 7.81 2.28 4.90
CA ALA A 203 8.43 3.18 5.88
C ALA A 203 7.85 3.04 7.29
N GLY A 204 6.52 2.91 7.40
CA GLY A 204 5.85 2.68 8.67
C GLY A 204 6.24 1.34 9.29
N MET A 205 6.34 0.27 8.48
CA MET A 205 6.81 -1.05 8.95
C MET A 205 8.24 -0.95 9.50
N ILE A 206 9.16 -0.32 8.77
CA ILE A 206 10.55 -0.12 9.22
C ILE A 206 10.56 0.60 10.58
N ALA A 207 9.88 1.74 10.68
CA ALA A 207 9.85 2.52 11.91
C ALA A 207 9.26 1.73 13.09
N GLY A 208 8.15 1.01 12.86
CA GLY A 208 7.48 0.23 13.91
C GLY A 208 8.28 -0.99 14.38
N PHE A 209 9.06 -1.61 13.49
CA PHE A 209 9.94 -2.73 13.85
C PHE A 209 11.29 -2.30 14.44
N ALA A 210 11.76 -1.08 14.15
CA ALA A 210 13.09 -0.61 14.55
C ALA A 210 13.32 -0.50 16.07
N GLY A 211 12.24 -0.42 16.85
CA GLY A 211 12.29 -0.39 18.33
C GLY A 211 12.25 -1.77 18.97
N GLN A 212 12.30 -2.87 18.20
CA GLN A 212 12.20 -4.23 18.72
C GLN A 212 13.56 -4.83 19.05
N ASP A 213 13.59 -5.67 20.08
CA ASP A 213 14.83 -6.32 20.54
C ASP A 213 15.34 -7.37 19.54
N ARG A 214 14.42 -7.99 18.79
CA ARG A 214 14.76 -9.03 17.83
C ARG A 214 14.83 -8.46 16.41
N PRO A 215 16.00 -8.49 15.74
CA PRO A 215 16.15 -7.96 14.41
C PRO A 215 15.39 -8.80 13.37
N ARG A 216 14.84 -8.10 12.37
CA ARG A 216 14.21 -8.69 11.17
C ARG A 216 14.54 -7.88 9.94
N ARG A 217 14.42 -8.49 8.78
CA ARG A 217 14.55 -7.80 7.50
C ARG A 217 13.17 -7.33 7.02
N VAL A 218 13.03 -6.05 6.70
CA VAL A 218 11.85 -5.52 6.02
C VAL A 218 12.26 -5.15 4.61
N LEU A 219 11.93 -6.00 3.65
CA LEU A 219 12.36 -5.90 2.26
C LEU A 219 11.22 -5.31 1.42
N GLY A 220 11.42 -4.07 0.95
CA GLY A 220 10.52 -3.46 0.00
C GLY A 220 10.90 -3.88 -1.42
N ILE A 221 9.93 -4.39 -2.17
CA ILE A 221 10.09 -4.65 -3.61
C ILE A 221 9.60 -3.42 -4.36
N ASP A 222 10.50 -2.78 -5.11
CA ASP A 222 10.12 -1.62 -5.93
C ASP A 222 9.15 -2.05 -7.04
N ALA A 223 8.04 -1.31 -7.14
CA ALA A 223 7.08 -1.46 -8.22
C ALA A 223 6.88 -0.15 -9.01
N SER A 224 7.72 0.85 -8.74
CA SER A 224 7.63 2.18 -9.35
C SER A 224 8.37 2.30 -10.67
N ALA A 225 9.35 1.43 -10.94
CA ALA A 225 10.39 1.58 -11.96
C ALA A 225 11.27 2.83 -11.74
N LYS A 226 11.36 3.31 -10.49
CA LYS A 226 12.15 4.48 -10.07
C LYS A 226 12.77 4.22 -8.70
N ILE A 227 13.62 3.22 -8.61
CA ILE A 227 14.18 2.69 -7.37
C ILE A 227 14.79 3.76 -6.45
N ASP A 228 15.55 4.71 -7.00
CA ASP A 228 16.22 5.74 -6.21
C ASP A 228 15.21 6.74 -5.61
N GLU A 229 14.18 7.14 -6.37
CA GLU A 229 13.10 7.99 -5.87
C GLU A 229 12.32 7.25 -4.76
N THR A 230 12.00 5.97 -4.98
CA THR A 230 11.30 5.13 -3.99
C THR A 230 12.12 4.98 -2.71
N ARG A 231 13.42 4.67 -2.82
CA ARG A 231 14.31 4.51 -1.67
C ARG A 231 14.42 5.81 -0.86
N ALA A 232 14.63 6.94 -1.53
CA ALA A 232 14.70 8.24 -0.87
C ALA A 232 13.40 8.59 -0.15
N GLN A 233 12.27 8.30 -0.77
CA GLN A 233 10.95 8.55 -0.19
C GLN A 233 10.69 7.65 1.03
N VAL A 234 11.00 6.36 0.94
CA VAL A 234 10.89 5.42 2.07
C VAL A 234 11.77 5.90 3.24
N ALA A 235 13.02 6.27 2.96
CA ALA A 235 13.96 6.75 3.99
C ALA A 235 13.44 8.01 4.71
N LYS A 236 12.99 8.99 3.96
CA LYS A 236 12.38 10.23 4.50
C LYS A 236 11.22 9.93 5.42
N ILE A 237 10.26 9.12 4.94
CA ILE A 237 9.04 8.84 5.70
C ILE A 237 9.34 7.94 6.90
N ALA A 238 10.24 6.97 6.78
CA ALA A 238 10.62 6.08 7.89
C ALA A 238 11.24 6.87 9.04
N ARG A 239 12.16 7.78 8.76
CA ARG A 239 12.78 8.65 9.77
C ARG A 239 11.77 9.58 10.42
N ASN A 240 10.88 10.20 9.63
CA ASN A 240 9.81 11.03 10.17
C ASN A 240 8.86 10.22 11.07
N THR A 241 8.47 9.02 10.64
CA THR A 241 7.58 8.15 11.43
C THR A 241 8.27 7.68 12.72
N ALA A 242 9.54 7.29 12.64
CA ALA A 242 10.33 6.89 13.82
C ALA A 242 10.43 8.00 14.87
N ALA A 243 10.64 9.24 14.41
CA ALA A 243 10.64 10.41 15.29
C ALA A 243 9.27 10.64 15.95
N LEU A 244 8.17 10.52 15.18
CA LEU A 244 6.81 10.68 15.68
C LEU A 244 6.45 9.66 16.77
N ILE A 245 6.83 8.39 16.58
CA ILE A 245 6.52 7.31 17.53
C ILE A 245 7.55 7.21 18.69
N GLY A 246 8.52 8.12 18.71
CA GLY A 246 9.49 8.21 19.81
C GLY A 246 10.53 7.10 19.84
N LEU A 247 11.04 6.66 18.67
CA LEU A 247 12.07 5.61 18.60
C LEU A 247 13.32 5.92 19.42
N GLY A 248 13.65 7.21 19.64
CA GLY A 248 14.78 7.63 20.45
C GLY A 248 16.16 7.52 19.80
N ARG A 249 16.22 7.10 18.54
CA ARG A 249 17.43 7.04 17.69
C ARG A 249 17.11 7.28 16.24
N ASP A 250 18.09 7.64 15.46
CA ASP A 250 17.98 7.70 14.01
C ASP A 250 17.97 6.30 13.38
N LEU A 251 17.24 6.16 12.29
CA LEU A 251 17.31 4.98 11.42
C LEU A 251 18.55 5.07 10.54
N ARG A 252 19.35 4.00 10.53
CA ARG A 252 20.50 3.87 9.65
C ARG A 252 20.05 3.52 8.23
N ASP A 253 20.88 3.81 7.24
CA ASP A 253 20.56 3.52 5.82
C ASP A 253 20.39 2.01 5.55
N GLU A 254 21.16 1.16 6.26
CA GLU A 254 21.09 -0.29 6.13
C GLU A 254 19.76 -0.89 6.63
N GLU A 255 19.02 -0.16 7.43
CA GLU A 255 17.67 -0.56 7.89
C GLU A 255 16.59 -0.27 6.84
N ILE A 256 16.95 0.42 5.73
CA ILE A 256 16.03 0.84 4.67
C ILE A 256 16.38 0.09 3.39
N THR A 257 15.79 -1.09 3.25
CA THR A 257 16.08 -1.98 2.12
C THR A 257 14.98 -1.94 1.08
N VAL A 258 15.26 -1.37 -0.07
CA VAL A 258 14.39 -1.42 -1.27
C VAL A 258 15.15 -2.14 -2.37
N LEU A 259 14.54 -3.21 -2.89
CA LEU A 259 15.08 -4.07 -3.93
C LEU A 259 14.37 -3.78 -5.26
N ASP A 260 15.10 -3.83 -6.36
CA ASP A 260 14.64 -3.71 -7.73
C ASP A 260 14.67 -5.04 -8.49
N GLY A 261 14.33 -5.00 -9.78
CA GLY A 261 14.40 -6.16 -10.68
C GLY A 261 13.04 -6.71 -11.11
N TRP A 262 11.93 -6.31 -10.46
CA TRP A 262 10.59 -6.83 -10.76
C TRP A 262 9.60 -5.77 -11.23
N ALA A 263 9.98 -4.50 -11.22
CA ALA A 263 9.10 -3.39 -11.63
C ALA A 263 8.83 -3.37 -13.13
N GLY A 264 9.78 -3.86 -13.95
CA GLY A 264 9.83 -3.60 -15.38
C GLY A 264 10.26 -2.17 -15.67
N ASP A 265 10.10 -1.74 -16.93
CA ASP A 265 10.55 -0.41 -17.37
C ASP A 265 9.61 0.73 -16.97
N TYR A 266 8.33 0.41 -16.71
CA TYR A 266 7.28 1.41 -16.47
C TYR A 266 6.39 1.05 -15.29
N TYR A 267 6.03 2.08 -14.53
CA TYR A 267 5.01 1.95 -13.48
C TYR A 267 3.68 1.44 -14.07
N GLY A 268 3.08 0.47 -13.38
CA GLY A 268 1.75 -0.04 -13.74
C GLY A 268 1.72 -1.02 -14.89
N ILE A 269 2.83 -1.20 -15.63
CA ILE A 269 2.93 -2.20 -16.70
C ILE A 269 3.49 -3.51 -16.11
N PRO A 270 2.74 -4.61 -16.15
CA PRO A 270 3.24 -5.90 -15.67
C PRO A 270 4.22 -6.52 -16.67
N VAL A 271 5.25 -7.19 -16.14
CA VAL A 271 6.18 -8.03 -16.89
C VAL A 271 5.80 -9.50 -16.74
N GLN A 272 6.45 -10.40 -17.50
CA GLN A 272 6.10 -11.82 -17.50
C GLN A 272 6.18 -12.45 -16.10
N SER A 273 7.24 -12.16 -15.33
CA SER A 273 7.38 -12.66 -13.96
C SER A 273 6.23 -12.23 -13.03
N THR A 274 5.68 -11.01 -13.25
CA THR A 274 4.49 -10.53 -12.54
C THR A 274 3.27 -11.41 -12.86
N LEU A 275 3.04 -11.71 -14.14
CA LEU A 275 1.90 -12.53 -14.58
C LEU A 275 2.02 -13.97 -14.10
N ASP A 276 3.23 -14.52 -14.11
CA ASP A 276 3.52 -15.87 -13.62
C ASP A 276 3.31 -15.97 -12.10
N ALA A 277 3.73 -14.96 -11.34
CA ALA A 277 3.49 -14.90 -9.91
C ALA A 277 1.99 -14.82 -9.57
N ILE A 278 1.21 -14.00 -10.30
CA ILE A 278 -0.25 -13.92 -10.14
C ILE A 278 -0.90 -15.28 -10.37
N ARG A 279 -0.55 -15.96 -11.48
CA ARG A 279 -1.10 -17.28 -11.80
C ARG A 279 -0.67 -18.33 -10.78
N LEU A 280 0.59 -18.32 -10.37
CA LEU A 280 1.12 -19.27 -9.41
C LEU A 280 0.41 -19.17 -8.06
N VAL A 281 0.37 -17.99 -7.45
CA VAL A 281 -0.26 -17.82 -6.13
C VAL A 281 -1.77 -18.03 -6.20
N GLY A 282 -2.41 -17.60 -7.30
CA GLY A 282 -3.82 -17.86 -7.55
C GLY A 282 -4.15 -19.35 -7.64
N SER A 283 -3.35 -20.14 -8.36
CA SER A 283 -3.57 -21.58 -8.54
C SER A 283 -3.20 -22.42 -7.32
N LEU A 284 -2.22 -21.99 -6.53
CA LEU A 284 -1.79 -22.72 -5.34
C LEU A 284 -2.63 -22.40 -4.11
N GLU A 285 -2.95 -21.11 -3.89
CA GLU A 285 -3.54 -20.64 -2.64
C GLU A 285 -4.95 -20.04 -2.80
N GLY A 286 -5.45 -19.86 -4.04
CA GLY A 286 -6.67 -19.11 -4.30
C GLY A 286 -6.56 -17.63 -3.90
N MET A 287 -5.36 -17.16 -3.64
CA MET A 287 -5.09 -15.78 -3.25
C MET A 287 -4.81 -14.94 -4.50
N ILE A 288 -5.54 -13.85 -4.64
CA ILE A 288 -5.47 -13.00 -5.83
C ILE A 288 -4.64 -11.76 -5.54
N VAL A 289 -3.60 -11.56 -6.33
CA VAL A 289 -2.73 -10.38 -6.31
C VAL A 289 -2.87 -9.60 -7.63
N ASP A 290 -2.61 -8.28 -7.59
CA ASP A 290 -2.82 -7.38 -8.72
C ASP A 290 -1.55 -7.22 -9.59
N PRO A 291 -1.68 -6.81 -10.86
CA PRO A 291 -0.54 -6.69 -11.76
C PRO A 291 0.32 -5.43 -11.55
N VAL A 292 -0.16 -4.43 -10.80
CA VAL A 292 0.54 -3.15 -10.62
C VAL A 292 1.55 -3.22 -9.47
N TYR A 293 1.15 -3.84 -8.36
CA TYR A 293 1.87 -3.84 -7.09
C TYR A 293 2.18 -5.25 -6.58
N GLU A 294 1.13 -5.97 -6.21
CA GLU A 294 1.28 -7.21 -5.44
C GLU A 294 1.88 -8.36 -6.26
N GLY A 295 1.58 -8.45 -7.54
CA GLY A 295 2.19 -9.44 -8.43
C GLY A 295 3.69 -9.23 -8.60
N LYS A 296 4.15 -7.96 -8.60
CA LYS A 296 5.58 -7.63 -8.66
C LYS A 296 6.30 -8.01 -7.36
N SER A 297 5.72 -7.69 -6.21
CA SER A 297 6.30 -8.06 -4.92
C SER A 297 6.24 -9.57 -4.66
N MET A 298 5.23 -10.26 -5.17
CA MET A 298 5.16 -11.72 -5.12
C MET A 298 6.22 -12.38 -6.02
N ALA A 299 6.47 -11.82 -7.21
CA ALA A 299 7.57 -12.27 -8.06
C ALA A 299 8.92 -12.11 -7.35
N GLY A 300 9.14 -10.97 -6.68
CA GLY A 300 10.32 -10.75 -5.86
C GLY A 300 10.47 -11.76 -4.73
N LEU A 301 9.41 -12.05 -3.99
CA LEU A 301 9.42 -13.08 -2.96
C LEU A 301 9.82 -14.45 -3.51
N ILE A 302 9.22 -14.86 -4.64
CA ILE A 302 9.48 -16.15 -5.28
C ILE A 302 10.96 -16.27 -5.67
N ASP A 303 11.50 -15.23 -6.30
CA ASP A 303 12.89 -15.23 -6.77
C ASP A 303 13.88 -15.22 -5.59
N LEU A 304 13.64 -14.43 -4.55
CA LEU A 304 14.49 -14.36 -3.36
C LEU A 304 14.54 -15.71 -2.60
N VAL A 305 13.42 -16.43 -2.54
CA VAL A 305 13.39 -17.77 -1.93
C VAL A 305 14.11 -18.79 -2.82
N ARG A 306 13.83 -18.81 -4.12
CA ARG A 306 14.47 -19.73 -5.07
C ARG A 306 15.96 -19.48 -5.23
N GLY A 307 16.38 -18.21 -5.19
CA GLY A 307 17.79 -17.79 -5.24
C GLY A 307 18.56 -18.09 -3.96
N GLY A 308 17.87 -18.44 -2.87
CA GLY A 308 18.48 -18.73 -1.58
C GLY A 308 18.87 -17.51 -0.75
N GLU A 309 18.51 -16.31 -1.18
CA GLU A 309 18.71 -15.07 -0.41
C GLU A 309 17.79 -15.01 0.82
N ILE A 310 16.66 -15.69 0.74
CA ILE A 310 15.81 -16.04 1.88
C ILE A 310 16.04 -17.52 2.19
N GLY A 311 16.62 -17.79 3.36
CA GLY A 311 17.04 -19.12 3.75
C GLY A 311 15.85 -20.07 3.98
N LYS A 312 16.12 -21.38 3.93
CA LYS A 312 15.09 -22.43 4.05
C LYS A 312 14.37 -22.45 5.39
N GLU A 313 15.04 -22.01 6.45
CA GLU A 313 14.49 -21.97 7.81
C GLU A 313 13.74 -20.66 8.12
N SER A 314 13.70 -19.73 7.17
CA SER A 314 13.05 -18.43 7.36
C SER A 314 11.53 -18.55 7.41
N ASN A 315 10.92 -17.79 8.32
CA ASN A 315 9.49 -17.49 8.28
C ASN A 315 9.28 -16.12 7.63
N VAL A 316 8.74 -16.16 6.43
CA VAL A 316 8.50 -14.94 5.62
C VAL A 316 7.06 -14.51 5.77
N LEU A 317 6.83 -13.25 6.16
CA LEU A 317 5.50 -12.65 6.12
C LEU A 317 5.36 -11.77 4.89
N TYR A 318 4.53 -12.19 3.95
CA TYR A 318 4.12 -11.40 2.81
C TYR A 318 2.99 -10.44 3.21
N ALA A 319 3.22 -9.15 3.08
CA ALA A 319 2.19 -8.14 3.31
C ALA A 319 1.32 -8.01 2.06
N HIS A 320 0.18 -8.69 2.03
CA HIS A 320 -0.78 -8.59 0.92
C HIS A 320 -1.63 -7.33 1.08
N LEU A 321 -1.26 -6.28 0.34
CA LEU A 321 -1.78 -4.92 0.53
C LEU A 321 -3.14 -4.66 -0.15
N GLY A 322 -3.67 -5.61 -0.91
CA GLY A 322 -4.90 -5.46 -1.68
C GLY A 322 -4.64 -5.31 -3.18
N GLY A 323 -5.47 -4.52 -3.86
CA GLY A 323 -5.28 -4.20 -5.28
C GLY A 323 -6.19 -4.93 -6.25
N GLN A 324 -6.94 -5.93 -5.82
CA GLN A 324 -7.77 -6.78 -6.69
C GLN A 324 -8.70 -6.02 -7.65
N PRO A 325 -9.36 -4.90 -7.28
CA PRO A 325 -10.21 -4.19 -8.22
C PRO A 325 -9.50 -3.70 -9.48
N ALA A 326 -8.17 -3.45 -9.42
CA ALA A 326 -7.40 -3.04 -10.60
C ALA A 326 -7.35 -4.13 -11.68
N LEU A 327 -7.45 -5.41 -11.32
CA LEU A 327 -7.44 -6.55 -12.26
C LEU A 327 -8.47 -6.41 -13.38
N ASN A 328 -9.62 -5.78 -13.11
CA ASN A 328 -10.65 -5.59 -14.12
C ASN A 328 -10.15 -4.81 -15.35
N ALA A 329 -9.25 -3.83 -15.13
CA ALA A 329 -8.64 -3.06 -16.21
C ALA A 329 -7.53 -3.81 -16.95
N TYR A 330 -7.05 -4.92 -16.38
CA TYR A 330 -6.00 -5.77 -16.95
C TYR A 330 -6.53 -7.13 -17.43
N SER A 331 -7.84 -7.27 -17.54
CA SER A 331 -8.52 -8.54 -17.87
C SER A 331 -8.04 -9.18 -19.20
N ALA A 332 -7.59 -8.37 -20.14
CA ALA A 332 -7.04 -8.83 -21.42
C ALA A 332 -5.81 -9.74 -21.25
N LEU A 333 -5.03 -9.60 -20.16
CA LEU A 333 -3.83 -10.39 -19.88
C LEU A 333 -4.14 -11.83 -19.39
N PHE A 334 -5.38 -12.12 -19.05
CA PHE A 334 -5.80 -13.38 -18.42
C PHE A 334 -6.84 -14.16 -19.24
N ARG A 335 -6.91 -13.91 -20.56
CA ARG A 335 -7.88 -14.57 -21.44
C ARG A 335 -7.51 -16.02 -21.80
N HIS A 336 -6.26 -16.44 -21.52
CA HIS A 336 -5.76 -17.78 -21.87
C HIS A 336 -4.96 -18.40 -20.75
#